data_1337352fe43b9aa8f5fe1b7aaffa237c
#
_entry.id   1337352fe43b9aa8f5fe1b7aaffa237c
#
_cell.length_a   1.000
_cell.length_b   1.000
_cell.length_c   1.000
_cell.angle_alpha   90.00
_cell.angle_beta   90.00
_cell.angle_gamma   90.00
#
_symmetry.space_group_name_H-M   'P 1'
#
loop_
_entity.id
_entity.type
_entity.pdbx_description
1 polymer ?
#
loop_
_entity_poly.entity_id
_entity_poly.type
_entity_poly.pdbx_seq_one_letter_code
_entity_poly.pdbx_strand_id
1 'polypeptide(L)'
;MIQLGKFQDLYIVKKKEFGVYVNDQKYVTDGSILLPAKQVPDGARIGDQISCFVYKDSEDRPIATVHIPKITLGAIRPLRVKEVSKIGAFLDWGLEKDLFLPFKEQLGHIRPNKEYLVSLYIDKSDRLCATMKIEIGRAHV
;
A
#
# COMPACT_ATOMS: atom_id res chain seq x y z
N MET A 1 -12.42 -10.99 2.91
CA MET A 1 -12.43 -9.69 2.20
C MET A 1 -11.03 -9.13 2.10
N ILE A 2 -10.65 -8.70 0.91
CA ILE A 2 -9.34 -8.08 0.69
C ILE A 2 -9.26 -6.76 1.46
N GLN A 3 -8.16 -6.56 2.19
CA GLN A 3 -7.97 -5.38 3.04
C GLN A 3 -6.81 -4.52 2.53
N LEU A 4 -7.05 -3.21 2.41
CA LEU A 4 -5.98 -2.27 2.06
C LEU A 4 -4.97 -2.14 3.20
N GLY A 5 -3.70 -1.96 2.84
CA GLY A 5 -2.67 -1.61 3.80
C GLY A 5 -2.12 -2.74 4.64
N LYS A 6 -2.41 -3.97 4.29
CA LYS A 6 -1.98 -5.14 5.06
C LYS A 6 -1.45 -6.23 4.16
N PHE A 7 -0.49 -7.01 4.68
CA PHE A 7 -0.11 -8.28 4.09
C PHE A 7 -1.19 -9.29 4.37
N GLN A 8 -1.48 -10.10 3.37
CA GLN A 8 -2.50 -11.13 3.47
C GLN A 8 -2.25 -12.21 2.43
N ASP A 9 -2.70 -13.41 2.72
CA ASP A 9 -2.56 -14.53 1.80
C ASP A 9 -3.72 -14.52 0.82
N LEU A 10 -3.40 -14.41 -0.47
CA LEU A 10 -4.38 -14.37 -1.54
C LEU A 10 -4.12 -15.52 -2.51
N TYR A 11 -5.16 -15.93 -3.22
CA TYR A 11 -5.10 -17.04 -4.17
C TYR A 11 -5.11 -16.52 -5.60
N ILE A 12 -4.29 -17.13 -6.45
CA ILE A 12 -4.34 -16.82 -7.88
C ILE A 12 -5.62 -17.41 -8.44
N VAL A 13 -6.44 -16.56 -9.05
CA VAL A 13 -7.74 -16.98 -9.61
C VAL A 13 -7.83 -16.83 -11.12
N LYS A 14 -6.91 -16.08 -11.73
CA LYS A 14 -6.89 -15.87 -13.17
C LYS A 14 -5.49 -15.46 -13.61
N LYS A 15 -5.06 -15.90 -14.79
CA LYS A 15 -3.75 -15.56 -15.36
C LYS A 15 -3.92 -14.79 -16.65
N LYS A 16 -3.15 -13.72 -16.81
CA LYS A 16 -3.09 -12.90 -18.02
C LYS A 16 -1.63 -12.61 -18.34
N GLU A 17 -1.35 -12.06 -19.54
CA GLU A 17 0.00 -11.70 -19.93
C GLU A 17 0.61 -10.63 -19.02
N PHE A 18 -0.20 -9.69 -18.57
CA PHE A 18 0.28 -8.57 -17.75
C PHE A 18 0.32 -8.88 -16.25
N GLY A 19 -0.08 -10.08 -15.85
CA GLY A 19 -0.01 -10.50 -14.46
C GLY A 19 -1.06 -11.52 -14.11
N VAL A 20 -1.21 -11.76 -12.82
CA VAL A 20 -2.26 -12.67 -12.34
C VAL A 20 -3.25 -11.85 -11.50
N TYR A 21 -4.48 -12.33 -11.44
CA TYR A 21 -5.48 -11.77 -10.53
C TYR A 21 -5.55 -12.63 -9.29
N VAL A 22 -5.60 -11.99 -8.14
CA VAL A 22 -5.60 -12.66 -6.84
C VAL A 22 -6.83 -12.25 -6.04
N ASN A 23 -7.29 -13.15 -5.19
CA ASN A 23 -8.47 -12.91 -4.36
C ASN A 23 -8.33 -13.64 -3.03
N ASP A 24 -9.18 -13.27 -2.08
CA ASP A 24 -9.18 -13.90 -0.77
C ASP A 24 -9.91 -15.24 -0.74
N GLN A 25 -10.65 -15.56 -1.80
CA GLN A 25 -11.32 -16.86 -1.94
C GLN A 25 -10.83 -17.58 -3.18
N LYS A 26 -10.50 -18.85 -3.00
CA LYS A 26 -10.00 -19.70 -4.06
C LYS A 26 -11.04 -19.83 -5.18
N TYR A 27 -10.60 -19.68 -6.42
CA TYR A 27 -11.43 -19.81 -7.63
C TYR A 27 -12.55 -18.78 -7.80
N VAL A 28 -12.58 -17.74 -6.97
CA VAL A 28 -13.54 -16.64 -7.13
C VAL A 28 -12.86 -15.49 -7.85
N THR A 29 -13.31 -15.19 -9.07
CA THR A 29 -12.70 -14.13 -9.88
C THR A 29 -13.31 -12.75 -9.63
N ASP A 30 -14.55 -12.71 -9.17
CA ASP A 30 -15.23 -11.45 -8.88
C ASP A 30 -14.56 -10.74 -7.70
N GLY A 31 -14.22 -9.48 -7.89
CA GLY A 31 -13.53 -8.72 -6.86
C GLY A 31 -12.03 -8.99 -6.76
N SER A 32 -11.47 -9.76 -7.69
CA SER A 32 -10.02 -10.03 -7.71
C SER A 32 -9.24 -8.79 -8.12
N ILE A 33 -7.96 -8.74 -7.72
CA ILE A 33 -7.08 -7.61 -7.99
C ILE A 33 -5.81 -8.10 -8.67
N LEU A 34 -5.15 -7.20 -9.40
CA LEU A 34 -3.98 -7.53 -10.19
C LEU A 34 -2.72 -7.60 -9.34
N LEU A 35 -1.92 -8.64 -9.59
CA LEU A 35 -0.51 -8.72 -9.19
C LEU A 35 0.29 -8.66 -10.49
N PRO A 36 1.13 -7.61 -10.69
CA PRO A 36 1.85 -7.43 -11.94
C PRO A 36 2.76 -8.61 -12.31
N ALA A 37 2.90 -8.85 -13.61
CA ALA A 37 3.63 -10.01 -14.13
C ALA A 37 5.05 -10.14 -13.61
N LYS A 38 5.75 -9.03 -13.44
CA LYS A 38 7.13 -9.03 -12.95
C LYS A 38 7.27 -9.58 -11.55
N GLN A 39 6.20 -9.58 -10.79
CA GLN A 39 6.21 -10.01 -9.39
C GLN A 39 5.64 -11.41 -9.20
N VAL A 40 5.15 -12.03 -10.28
CA VAL A 40 4.56 -13.37 -10.19
C VAL A 40 5.67 -14.42 -10.13
N PRO A 41 5.64 -15.33 -9.13
CA PRO A 41 6.65 -16.38 -9.05
C PRO A 41 6.62 -17.29 -10.26
N ASP A 42 7.79 -17.79 -10.65
CA ASP A 42 7.88 -18.76 -11.74
C ASP A 42 7.08 -20.01 -11.40
N GLY A 43 6.34 -20.50 -12.37
CA GLY A 43 5.55 -21.71 -12.20
C GLY A 43 4.26 -21.53 -11.43
N ALA A 44 3.87 -20.29 -11.16
CA ALA A 44 2.63 -20.02 -10.44
C ALA A 44 1.41 -20.49 -11.22
N ARG A 45 0.46 -21.09 -10.52
CA ARG A 45 -0.76 -21.67 -11.11
C ARG A 45 -2.00 -21.16 -10.39
N ILE A 46 -3.13 -21.21 -11.11
CA ILE A 46 -4.43 -20.90 -10.51
C ILE A 46 -4.65 -21.82 -9.30
N GLY A 47 -5.04 -21.24 -8.18
CA GLY A 47 -5.20 -21.93 -6.91
C GLY A 47 -4.02 -21.78 -5.97
N ASP A 48 -2.87 -21.34 -6.46
CA ASP A 48 -1.71 -21.09 -5.60
C ASP A 48 -1.95 -19.90 -4.70
N GLN A 49 -1.37 -19.94 -3.51
CA GLN A 49 -1.46 -18.87 -2.52
C GLN A 49 -0.22 -18.01 -2.56
N ILE A 50 -0.40 -16.69 -2.51
CA ILE A 50 0.70 -15.73 -2.50
C ILE A 50 0.43 -14.73 -1.39
N SER A 51 1.47 -14.41 -0.59
CA SER A 51 1.39 -13.36 0.40
C SER A 51 1.59 -12.01 -0.29
N CYS A 52 0.60 -11.14 -0.20
CA CYS A 52 0.58 -9.85 -0.88
C CYS A 52 0.24 -8.72 0.06
N PHE A 53 0.85 -7.55 -0.20
CA PHE A 53 0.41 -6.28 0.35
C PHE A 53 -0.54 -5.64 -0.64
N VAL A 54 -1.62 -5.05 -0.17
CA VAL A 54 -2.64 -4.45 -1.04
C VAL A 54 -2.68 -2.95 -0.83
N TYR A 55 -2.61 -2.20 -1.94
CA TYR A 55 -2.69 -0.75 -1.92
C TYR A 55 -3.41 -0.30 -3.19
N LYS A 56 -3.50 1.00 -3.42
CA LYS A 56 -4.11 1.52 -4.65
C LYS A 56 -3.05 2.13 -5.54
N ASP A 57 -3.15 1.87 -6.84
CA ASP A 57 -2.23 2.41 -7.83
C ASP A 57 -2.54 3.89 -8.13
N SER A 58 -1.81 4.46 -9.10
CA SER A 58 -1.96 5.88 -9.47
C SER A 58 -3.35 6.25 -9.99
N GLU A 59 -4.13 5.24 -10.40
CA GLU A 59 -5.48 5.44 -10.90
C GLU A 59 -6.53 5.03 -9.88
N ASP A 60 -6.12 4.94 -8.59
CA ASP A 60 -6.99 4.57 -7.47
C ASP A 60 -7.61 3.18 -7.60
N ARG A 61 -6.93 2.26 -8.27
CA ARG A 61 -7.39 0.87 -8.38
C ARG A 61 -6.65 0.02 -7.36
N PRO A 62 -7.35 -0.88 -6.64
CA PRO A 62 -6.66 -1.82 -5.76
C PRO A 62 -5.68 -2.68 -6.55
N ILE A 63 -4.48 -2.84 -6.01
CA ILE A 63 -3.43 -3.64 -6.64
C ILE A 63 -2.65 -4.38 -5.58
N ALA A 64 -2.17 -5.56 -5.94
CA ALA A 64 -1.36 -6.38 -5.03
C ALA A 64 0.12 -6.24 -5.38
N THR A 65 0.97 -6.39 -4.37
CA THR A 65 2.41 -6.44 -4.56
C THR A 65 3.01 -7.48 -3.61
N VAL A 66 4.07 -8.14 -4.07
CA VAL A 66 4.85 -9.02 -3.19
C VAL A 66 5.99 -8.24 -2.53
N HIS A 67 6.23 -7.01 -2.94
CA HIS A 67 7.24 -6.16 -2.33
C HIS A 67 6.80 -5.74 -0.93
N ILE A 68 7.78 -5.64 -0.02
CA ILE A 68 7.50 -5.28 1.36
C ILE A 68 7.62 -3.78 1.50
N PRO A 69 6.50 -3.05 1.77
CA PRO A 69 6.60 -1.62 2.01
C PRO A 69 7.30 -1.34 3.33
N LYS A 70 7.82 -0.12 3.46
CA LYS A 70 8.51 0.29 4.68
C LYS A 70 7.56 0.54 5.85
N ILE A 71 6.26 0.60 5.59
CA ILE A 71 5.25 0.85 6.62
C ILE A 71 3.95 0.11 6.26
N THR A 72 3.24 -0.37 7.28
CA THR A 72 1.92 -0.98 7.13
C THR A 72 0.95 -0.32 8.10
N LEU A 73 -0.35 -0.61 7.96
CA LEU A 73 -1.35 -0.06 8.89
C LEU A 73 -1.02 -0.44 10.32
N GLY A 74 -1.14 0.53 11.22
CA GLY A 74 -0.87 0.32 12.64
C GLY A 74 0.59 0.52 13.04
N ALA A 75 1.49 0.76 12.09
CA ALA A 75 2.89 0.98 12.38
C ALA A 75 3.24 2.46 12.35
N ILE A 76 4.30 2.83 13.07
CA ILE A 76 4.90 4.15 13.03
C ILE A 76 6.32 3.96 12.56
N ARG A 77 6.70 4.62 11.46
CA ARG A 77 8.03 4.45 10.86
C ARG A 77 8.57 5.78 10.35
N PRO A 78 9.90 5.95 10.34
CA PRO A 78 10.50 7.09 9.66
C PRO A 78 10.50 6.84 8.16
N LEU A 79 9.99 7.79 7.39
CA LEU A 79 10.02 7.72 5.94
C LEU A 79 10.66 8.97 5.37
N ARG A 80 11.41 8.81 4.28
CA ARG A 80 12.10 9.91 3.62
C ARG A 80 11.16 10.64 2.68
N VAL A 81 11.17 11.96 2.75
CA VAL A 81 10.41 12.81 1.83
C VAL A 81 11.17 12.90 0.50
N LYS A 82 10.51 12.52 -0.59
CA LYS A 82 11.06 12.62 -1.94
C LYS A 82 10.77 13.99 -2.55
N GLU A 83 9.57 14.50 -2.32
CA GLU A 83 9.11 15.71 -2.97
C GLU A 83 8.09 16.42 -2.09
N VAL A 84 8.09 17.76 -2.14
CA VAL A 84 7.12 18.60 -1.43
C VAL A 84 6.37 19.45 -2.44
N SER A 85 5.06 19.56 -2.29
CA SER A 85 4.21 20.38 -3.13
C SER A 85 3.21 21.17 -2.27
N LYS A 86 2.39 21.98 -2.93
CA LYS A 86 1.36 22.77 -2.23
C LYS A 86 0.31 21.90 -1.55
N ILE A 87 0.03 20.74 -2.12
CA ILE A 87 -1.02 19.86 -1.58
C ILE A 87 -0.49 18.90 -0.52
N GLY A 88 0.81 18.68 -0.48
CA GLY A 88 1.40 17.76 0.47
C GLY A 88 2.76 17.29 0.04
N ALA A 89 3.25 16.25 0.70
CA ALA A 89 4.54 15.66 0.41
C ALA A 89 4.37 14.23 -0.10
N PHE A 90 5.39 13.73 -0.80
CA PHE A 90 5.43 12.37 -1.32
C PHE A 90 6.60 11.65 -0.69
N LEU A 91 6.31 10.52 -0.07
CA LEU A 91 7.27 9.78 0.74
C LEU A 91 7.68 8.49 0.04
N ASP A 92 8.94 8.11 0.25
CA ASP A 92 9.45 6.82 -0.19
C ASP A 92 9.05 5.76 0.82
N TRP A 93 8.16 4.86 0.44
CA TRP A 93 7.76 3.74 1.27
C TRP A 93 8.07 2.38 0.63
N GLY A 94 8.91 2.40 -0.43
CA GLY A 94 9.41 1.19 -1.03
C GLY A 94 8.58 0.61 -2.16
N LEU A 95 7.47 1.24 -2.51
CA LEU A 95 6.61 0.81 -3.60
C LEU A 95 6.71 1.78 -4.78
N GLU A 96 6.22 1.37 -5.94
CA GLU A 96 6.30 2.22 -7.13
C GLU A 96 5.57 3.54 -6.98
N LYS A 97 4.38 3.51 -6.39
CA LYS A 97 3.65 4.74 -6.11
C LYS A 97 4.12 5.29 -4.77
N ASP A 98 4.53 6.56 -4.75
CA ASP A 98 4.94 7.22 -3.50
C ASP A 98 3.75 7.35 -2.56
N LEU A 99 4.03 7.34 -1.26
CA LEU A 99 3.00 7.51 -0.23
C LEU A 99 2.74 9.00 -0.02
N PHE A 100 1.47 9.40 -0.12
CA PHE A 100 1.10 10.80 0.02
C PHE A 100 0.93 11.19 1.49
N LEU A 101 1.55 12.31 1.85
CA LEU A 101 1.39 12.95 3.18
C LEU A 101 0.67 14.27 2.95
N PRO A 102 -0.68 14.30 3.10
CA PRO A 102 -1.44 15.53 2.85
C PRO A 102 -0.97 16.69 3.70
N PHE A 103 -1.08 17.91 3.17
CA PHE A 103 -0.64 19.08 3.89
C PHE A 103 -1.29 19.17 5.27
N LYS A 104 -2.58 18.88 5.38
CA LYS A 104 -3.31 18.92 6.64
C LYS A 104 -2.80 17.91 7.69
N GLU A 105 -2.07 16.90 7.26
CA GLU A 105 -1.54 15.87 8.16
C GLU A 105 -0.09 16.12 8.55
N GLN A 106 0.50 17.22 8.10
CA GLN A 106 1.88 17.56 8.42
C GLN A 106 1.96 18.36 9.71
N LEU A 107 3.05 18.18 10.43
CA LEU A 107 3.38 18.98 11.60
C LEU A 107 4.71 19.69 11.34
N GLY A 108 4.69 21.02 11.40
CA GLY A 108 5.88 21.82 11.18
C GLY A 108 6.28 21.89 9.71
N HIS A 109 7.50 22.31 9.49
CA HIS A 109 8.04 22.53 8.15
C HIS A 109 8.68 21.25 7.60
N ILE A 110 8.21 20.79 6.45
CA ILE A 110 8.66 19.55 5.83
C ILE A 110 9.66 19.88 4.72
N ARG A 111 10.78 19.15 4.71
CA ARG A 111 11.84 19.35 3.73
C ARG A 111 12.13 18.09 2.93
N PRO A 112 12.44 18.22 1.62
CA PRO A 112 12.86 17.07 0.81
C PRO A 112 14.11 16.41 1.40
N ASN A 113 14.22 15.10 1.21
CA ASN A 113 15.36 14.29 1.63
C ASN A 113 15.54 14.12 3.14
N LYS A 114 14.60 14.63 3.93
CA LYS A 114 14.57 14.41 5.37
C LYS A 114 13.61 13.29 5.72
N GLU A 115 13.84 12.62 6.84
CA GLU A 115 12.95 11.60 7.35
C GLU A 115 12.06 12.15 8.45
N TYR A 116 10.82 11.70 8.46
CA TYR A 116 9.86 12.09 9.49
C TYR A 116 9.08 10.86 9.94
N LEU A 117 8.79 10.79 11.22
CA LEU A 117 7.94 9.71 11.73
C LEU A 117 6.52 9.91 11.26
N VAL A 118 5.96 8.87 10.67
CA VAL A 118 4.59 8.89 10.16
C VAL A 118 3.88 7.60 10.53
N SER A 119 2.57 7.67 10.47
CA SER A 119 1.68 6.51 10.57
C SER A 119 0.90 6.40 9.26
N LEU A 120 0.44 5.21 8.95
CA LEU A 120 -0.34 4.95 7.75
C LEU A 120 -1.83 4.93 8.12
N TYR A 121 -2.66 5.60 7.31
CA TYR A 121 -4.10 5.59 7.53
C TYR A 121 -4.85 5.49 6.20
N ILE A 122 -6.12 5.16 6.28
CA ILE A 122 -6.99 5.10 5.11
C ILE A 122 -7.87 6.34 5.15
N ASP A 123 -7.81 7.17 4.08
CA ASP A 123 -8.58 8.40 4.03
C ASP A 123 -10.04 8.14 3.65
N LYS A 124 -10.83 9.22 3.55
CA LYS A 124 -12.25 9.12 3.24
C LYS A 124 -12.53 8.57 1.84
N SER A 125 -11.54 8.61 0.96
CA SER A 125 -11.65 8.08 -0.39
C SER A 125 -11.10 6.67 -0.51
N ASP A 126 -10.89 5.98 0.63
CA ASP A 126 -10.34 4.62 0.68
C ASP A 126 -8.95 4.54 0.05
N ARG A 127 -8.10 5.54 0.31
CA ARG A 127 -6.71 5.53 -0.13
C ARG A 127 -5.79 5.50 1.07
N LEU A 128 -4.64 4.85 0.90
CA LEU A 128 -3.60 4.83 1.92
C LEU A 128 -2.84 6.15 1.88
N CYS A 129 -2.73 6.80 3.03
CA CYS A 129 -2.02 8.05 3.18
C CYS A 129 -1.20 8.03 4.45
N ALA A 130 -0.23 8.94 4.55
CA ALA A 130 0.58 9.11 5.75
C ALA A 130 0.08 10.26 6.59
N THR A 131 0.32 10.19 7.90
CA THR A 131 0.06 11.29 8.82
C THR A 131 1.19 11.43 9.81
N MET A 132 1.54 12.67 10.14
CA MET A 132 2.48 12.96 11.22
C MET A 132 1.75 13.16 12.56
N LYS A 133 0.43 13.21 12.53
CA LYS A 133 -0.39 13.42 13.73
C LYS A 133 -0.61 12.10 14.44
N ILE A 134 0.44 11.61 15.06
CA ILE A 134 0.46 10.33 15.73
C ILE A 134 0.00 10.55 17.18
N GLU A 135 -1.06 9.87 17.55
CA GLU A 135 -1.60 9.98 18.91
C GLU A 135 -1.07 8.84 19.77
N ILE A 136 0.02 9.10 20.44
CA ILE A 136 0.64 8.10 21.32
C ILE A 136 -0.28 7.84 22.51
N GLY A 137 -0.48 6.57 22.84
CA GLY A 137 -1.35 6.20 23.95
C GLY A 137 -2.80 5.92 23.53
N ARG A 138 -3.11 6.10 22.22
CA ARG A 138 -4.42 5.79 21.67
C ARG A 138 -4.39 4.71 20.61
N ALA A 139 -3.27 4.06 20.47
CA ALA A 139 -3.07 3.10 19.38
C ALA A 139 -4.09 1.95 19.39
N HIS A 140 -4.63 1.68 20.52
CA HIS A 140 -5.56 0.58 20.73
C HIS A 140 -7.01 1.02 20.70
N VAL A 141 -7.24 2.26 20.47
CA VAL A 141 -8.59 2.82 20.45
C VAL A 141 -9.20 2.60 19.07
#